data_20f49b63f583789c885c084cac95b15c
#
_entry.id   20f49b63f583789c885c084cac95b15c
#
_cell.length_a   1.000
_cell.length_b   1.000
_cell.length_c   1.000
_cell.angle_alpha   90.00
_cell.angle_beta   90.00
_cell.angle_gamma   90.00
#
_symmetry.space_group_name_H-M   'P 1'
#
loop_
_entity.id
_entity.type
_entity.pdbx_description
1 polymer ?
#
loop_
_entity_poly.entity_id
_entity_poly.type
_entity_poly.pdbx_seq_one_letter_code
_entity_poly.pdbx_strand_id
1 'polypeptide(L)'
;MHDLMDADELIARYDEDGEPVGTVARSVMRARGLWHAATGVLVRSVDGGRIYVHRRADTKDVYPGLHDCWAGGVVAAEETPEDCARRELAEELGVSGVTLRPLFVYRFVDPPVRYHSFDYEVRWDGPIVHQASEVVAGEWLTIAALRAKLADPAWPFVPDGRMGIEKWFRERTDA
;
A
#
# COMPACT_ATOMS: atom_id res chain seq x y z
N MET A 1 -4.47 -2.35 -23.32
CA MET A 1 -5.89 -1.96 -23.37
C MET A 1 -6.55 -1.83 -22.00
N HIS A 2 -5.88 -2.27 -20.91
CA HIS A 2 -6.35 -2.05 -19.52
C HIS A 2 -5.98 -0.66 -18.95
N ASP A 3 -4.95 -0.03 -19.49
CA ASP A 3 -4.39 1.22 -18.96
C ASP A 3 -5.27 2.48 -19.20
N LEU A 4 -6.18 2.44 -20.18
CA LEU A 4 -7.06 3.58 -20.50
C LEU A 4 -8.36 3.60 -19.67
N MET A 5 -8.72 2.47 -19.04
CA MET A 5 -9.92 2.42 -18.18
C MET A 5 -9.63 2.85 -16.74
N ASP A 6 -8.40 2.66 -16.26
CA ASP A 6 -7.96 3.06 -14.92
C ASP A 6 -7.74 4.59 -14.81
N ALA A 7 -7.45 5.28 -15.94
CA ALA A 7 -7.18 6.72 -15.95
C ALA A 7 -8.42 7.57 -15.62
N ASP A 8 -9.61 7.06 -15.89
CA ASP A 8 -10.89 7.74 -15.68
C ASP A 8 -11.66 7.24 -14.45
N GLU A 9 -11.08 6.34 -13.66
CA GLU A 9 -11.67 5.91 -12.40
C GLU A 9 -11.91 7.12 -11.49
N LEU A 10 -13.10 7.17 -10.87
CA LEU A 10 -13.39 8.17 -9.85
C LEU A 10 -12.80 7.73 -8.51
N ILE A 11 -11.98 8.58 -7.94
CA ILE A 11 -11.37 8.37 -6.63
C ILE A 11 -11.93 9.34 -5.59
N ALA A 12 -11.83 8.96 -4.32
CA ALA A 12 -12.17 9.83 -3.21
C ALA A 12 -11.12 10.95 -3.08
N ARG A 13 -11.57 12.20 -3.16
CA ARG A 13 -10.74 13.37 -2.91
C ARG A 13 -10.77 13.72 -1.43
N TYR A 14 -9.60 13.97 -0.88
CA TYR A 14 -9.41 14.43 0.51
C TYR A 14 -8.80 15.83 0.52
N ASP A 15 -8.95 16.54 1.61
CA ASP A 15 -8.21 17.77 1.85
C ASP A 15 -6.87 17.48 2.55
N GLU A 16 -6.10 18.52 2.82
CA GLU A 16 -4.81 18.40 3.50
C GLU A 16 -4.92 17.88 4.94
N ASP A 17 -6.07 18.10 5.59
CA ASP A 17 -6.32 17.68 6.97
C ASP A 17 -6.81 16.23 7.08
N GLY A 18 -7.10 15.59 5.94
CA GLY A 18 -7.53 14.18 5.87
C GLY A 18 -9.03 13.99 5.89
N GLU A 19 -9.80 15.04 5.60
CA GLU A 19 -11.25 14.97 5.49
C GLU A 19 -11.67 14.72 4.03
N PRO A 20 -12.64 13.83 3.79
CA PRO A 20 -13.17 13.62 2.45
C PRO A 20 -13.95 14.85 1.97
N VAL A 21 -13.61 15.36 0.79
CA VAL A 21 -14.19 16.59 0.23
C VAL A 21 -14.81 16.40 -1.15
N GLY A 22 -15.05 15.16 -1.56
CA GLY A 22 -15.71 14.87 -2.84
C GLY A 22 -15.00 13.78 -3.63
N THR A 23 -15.17 13.83 -4.93
CA THR A 23 -14.58 12.87 -5.88
C THR A 23 -13.89 13.58 -7.03
N VAL A 24 -12.97 12.90 -7.67
CA VAL A 24 -12.25 13.42 -8.84
C VAL A 24 -11.76 12.23 -9.68
N ALA A 25 -11.59 12.45 -10.99
CA ALA A 25 -10.99 11.45 -11.85
C ALA A 25 -9.52 11.20 -11.45
N ARG A 26 -9.10 9.94 -11.45
CA ARG A 26 -7.74 9.53 -11.10
C ARG A 26 -6.68 10.26 -11.93
N SER A 27 -6.91 10.41 -13.24
CA SER A 27 -6.01 11.14 -14.14
C SER A 27 -5.84 12.60 -13.71
N VAL A 28 -6.92 13.26 -13.30
CA VAL A 28 -6.88 14.65 -12.80
C VAL A 28 -6.15 14.72 -11.47
N MET A 29 -6.40 13.79 -10.56
CA MET A 29 -5.69 13.71 -9.28
C MET A 29 -4.18 13.59 -9.52
N ARG A 30 -3.75 12.71 -10.42
CA ARG A 30 -2.32 12.52 -10.76
C ARG A 30 -1.72 13.77 -11.41
N ALA A 31 -2.40 14.34 -12.43
CA ALA A 31 -1.90 15.50 -13.15
C ALA A 31 -1.78 16.77 -12.29
N ARG A 32 -2.68 16.94 -11.32
CA ARG A 32 -2.73 18.12 -10.46
C ARG A 32 -2.12 17.90 -9.07
N GLY A 33 -1.67 16.68 -8.77
CA GLY A 33 -1.10 16.35 -7.46
C GLY A 33 -2.07 16.62 -6.32
N LEU A 34 -3.34 16.22 -6.47
CA LEU A 34 -4.37 16.49 -5.46
C LEU A 34 -4.21 15.56 -4.26
N TRP A 35 -4.59 16.08 -3.08
CA TRP A 35 -4.74 15.26 -1.90
C TRP A 35 -5.82 14.19 -2.10
N HIS A 36 -5.49 12.96 -1.73
CA HIS A 36 -6.38 11.80 -1.78
C HIS A 36 -6.08 10.86 -0.63
N ALA A 37 -6.72 9.72 -0.57
CA ALA A 37 -6.41 8.66 0.37
C ALA A 37 -5.89 7.43 -0.36
N ALA A 38 -4.99 6.74 0.29
CA ALA A 38 -4.52 5.41 -0.12
C ALA A 38 -4.50 4.50 1.10
N THR A 39 -4.42 3.20 0.85
CA THR A 39 -4.35 2.19 1.91
C THR A 39 -3.08 1.37 1.76
N GLY A 40 -2.61 0.84 2.89
CA GLY A 40 -1.56 -0.16 2.94
C GLY A 40 -1.92 -1.27 3.90
N VAL A 41 -1.69 -2.51 3.50
CA VAL A 41 -1.90 -3.69 4.34
C VAL A 41 -0.59 -4.43 4.52
N LEU A 42 -0.11 -4.49 5.76
CA LEU A 42 1.06 -5.27 6.15
C LEU A 42 0.63 -6.72 6.38
N VAL A 43 1.11 -7.64 5.56
CA VAL A 43 0.81 -9.06 5.71
C VAL A 43 1.92 -9.73 6.52
N ARG A 44 1.56 -10.20 7.71
CA ARG A 44 2.46 -10.93 8.61
C ARG A 44 2.08 -12.40 8.68
N SER A 45 3.07 -13.26 8.91
CA SER A 45 2.81 -14.66 9.28
C SER A 45 1.97 -14.73 10.55
N VAL A 46 1.23 -15.83 10.74
CA VAL A 46 0.35 -15.99 11.92
C VAL A 46 1.13 -15.89 13.22
N ASP A 47 2.35 -16.43 13.27
CA ASP A 47 3.26 -16.30 14.42
C ASP A 47 3.85 -14.88 14.61
N GLY A 48 3.67 -14.00 13.60
CA GLY A 48 4.15 -12.62 13.62
C GLY A 48 5.63 -12.44 13.30
N GLY A 49 6.36 -13.50 13.04
CA GLY A 49 7.82 -13.45 12.85
C GLY A 49 8.28 -12.99 11.47
N ARG A 50 7.40 -13.05 10.48
CA ARG A 50 7.73 -12.73 9.08
C ARG A 50 6.75 -11.73 8.49
N ILE A 51 7.24 -10.96 7.52
CA ILE A 51 6.48 -9.99 6.73
C ILE A 51 6.58 -10.38 5.26
N TYR A 52 5.48 -10.31 4.52
CA TYR A 52 5.50 -10.51 3.09
C TYR A 52 5.98 -9.25 2.38
N VAL A 53 7.02 -9.37 1.57
CA VAL A 53 7.62 -8.29 0.77
C VAL A 53 7.48 -8.64 -0.69
N HIS A 54 6.98 -7.72 -1.49
CA HIS A 54 6.77 -7.92 -2.90
C HIS A 54 7.51 -6.88 -3.75
N ARG A 55 7.63 -7.15 -5.04
CA ARG A 55 8.14 -6.21 -6.03
C ARG A 55 7.00 -5.77 -6.94
N ARG A 56 6.85 -4.47 -7.06
CA ARG A 56 5.84 -3.82 -7.90
C ARG A 56 6.14 -4.08 -9.38
N ALA A 57 5.09 -4.18 -10.20
CA ALA A 57 5.25 -4.29 -11.64
C ALA A 57 5.97 -3.07 -12.22
N ASP A 58 6.74 -3.29 -13.28
CA ASP A 58 7.48 -2.22 -13.98
C ASP A 58 6.55 -1.25 -14.73
N THR A 59 5.29 -1.62 -14.89
CA THR A 59 4.22 -0.84 -15.56
C THR A 59 3.45 0.09 -14.62
N LYS A 60 3.78 0.12 -13.32
CA LYS A 60 3.10 1.01 -12.36
C LYS A 60 3.40 2.47 -12.65
N ASP A 61 2.40 3.34 -12.49
CA ASP A 61 2.51 4.79 -12.70
C ASP A 61 3.34 5.50 -11.62
N VAL A 62 3.36 4.93 -10.41
CA VAL A 62 4.11 5.46 -9.26
C VAL A 62 5.05 4.38 -8.74
N TYR A 63 6.33 4.71 -8.62
CA TYR A 63 7.39 3.83 -8.12
C TYR A 63 7.44 2.46 -8.80
N PRO A 64 7.54 2.38 -10.16
CA PRO A 64 7.57 1.11 -10.87
C PRO A 64 8.79 0.28 -10.50
N GLY A 65 8.62 -1.03 -10.36
CA GLY A 65 9.70 -1.99 -10.14
C GLY A 65 10.34 -2.00 -8.75
N LEU A 66 9.90 -1.13 -7.83
CA LEU A 66 10.44 -1.07 -6.48
C LEU A 66 9.81 -2.13 -5.58
N HIS A 67 10.51 -2.48 -4.51
CA HIS A 67 9.97 -3.36 -3.46
C HIS A 67 9.07 -2.58 -2.51
N ASP A 68 8.10 -3.29 -1.94
CA ASP A 68 7.15 -2.79 -0.97
C ASP A 68 6.76 -3.91 0.00
N CYS A 69 6.34 -3.57 1.21
CA CYS A 69 5.76 -4.51 2.16
C CYS A 69 4.27 -4.20 2.47
N TRP A 70 3.69 -3.26 1.74
CA TRP A 70 2.30 -2.85 1.90
C TRP A 70 1.52 -3.15 0.62
N ALA A 71 0.51 -4.02 0.72
CA ALA A 71 -0.45 -4.19 -0.36
C ALA A 71 -1.52 -3.10 -0.23
N GLY A 72 -1.88 -2.43 -1.32
CA GLY A 72 -2.89 -1.38 -1.25
C GLY A 72 -2.95 -0.51 -2.50
N GLY A 73 -3.79 0.49 -2.43
CA GLY A 73 -4.03 1.40 -3.56
C GLY A 73 -4.85 2.61 -3.15
N VAL A 74 -5.24 3.38 -4.15
CA VAL A 74 -6.01 4.60 -3.99
C VAL A 74 -7.46 4.26 -3.63
N VAL A 75 -8.01 4.97 -2.65
CA VAL A 75 -9.41 4.83 -2.23
C VAL A 75 -10.34 5.34 -3.33
N ALA A 76 -11.18 4.45 -3.86
CA ALA A 76 -12.16 4.78 -4.90
C ALA A 76 -13.27 5.69 -4.35
N ALA A 77 -14.00 6.37 -5.25
CA ALA A 77 -15.19 7.11 -4.89
C ALA A 77 -16.20 6.20 -4.19
N GLU A 78 -16.83 6.69 -3.13
CA GLU A 78 -17.83 5.96 -2.34
C GLU A 78 -17.29 4.71 -1.60
N GLU A 79 -15.99 4.50 -1.62
CA GLU A 79 -15.31 3.42 -0.90
C GLU A 79 -14.74 3.95 0.43
N THR A 80 -14.85 3.17 1.49
CA THR A 80 -14.12 3.47 2.73
C THR A 80 -12.66 3.02 2.62
N PRO A 81 -11.73 3.59 3.40
CA PRO A 81 -10.36 3.07 3.44
C PRO A 81 -10.27 1.58 3.77
N GLU A 82 -11.11 1.07 4.68
CA GLU A 82 -11.13 -0.34 5.02
C GLU A 82 -11.61 -1.22 3.86
N ASP A 83 -12.65 -0.81 3.13
CA ASP A 83 -13.13 -1.54 1.95
C ASP A 83 -12.07 -1.57 0.85
N CYS A 84 -11.39 -0.43 0.62
CA CYS A 84 -10.26 -0.35 -0.29
C CYS A 84 -9.14 -1.32 0.12
N ALA A 85 -8.75 -1.32 1.39
CA ALA A 85 -7.72 -2.21 1.89
C ALA A 85 -8.07 -3.70 1.66
N ARG A 86 -9.33 -4.10 1.89
CA ARG A 86 -9.80 -5.47 1.64
C ARG A 86 -9.76 -5.82 0.16
N ARG A 87 -10.23 -4.93 -0.69
CA ARG A 87 -10.24 -5.13 -2.14
C ARG A 87 -8.84 -5.25 -2.70
N GLU A 88 -7.96 -4.31 -2.39
CA GLU A 88 -6.57 -4.31 -2.86
C GLU A 88 -5.78 -5.52 -2.38
N LEU A 89 -5.94 -5.92 -1.12
CA LEU A 89 -5.29 -7.12 -0.57
C LEU A 89 -5.72 -8.39 -1.32
N ALA A 90 -7.02 -8.51 -1.62
CA ALA A 90 -7.55 -9.64 -2.38
C ALA A 90 -7.06 -9.62 -3.84
N GLU A 91 -7.04 -8.45 -4.48
CA GLU A 91 -6.61 -8.31 -5.88
C GLU A 91 -5.10 -8.54 -6.02
N GLU A 92 -4.28 -7.86 -5.25
CA GLU A 92 -2.82 -7.89 -5.40
C GLU A 92 -2.18 -9.20 -4.91
N LEU A 93 -2.64 -9.74 -3.78
CA LEU A 93 -2.02 -10.89 -3.11
C LEU A 93 -2.93 -12.11 -2.94
N GLY A 94 -4.19 -12.05 -3.38
CA GLY A 94 -5.12 -13.17 -3.26
C GLY A 94 -5.51 -13.50 -1.81
N VAL A 95 -5.37 -12.56 -0.88
CA VAL A 95 -5.69 -12.75 0.54
C VAL A 95 -7.06 -12.16 0.85
N SER A 96 -7.96 -12.99 1.37
CA SER A 96 -9.32 -12.60 1.73
C SER A 96 -9.81 -13.33 2.97
N GLY A 97 -10.95 -12.89 3.52
CA GLY A 97 -11.55 -13.52 4.72
C GLY A 97 -10.74 -13.30 6.00
N VAL A 98 -9.89 -12.28 6.03
CA VAL A 98 -9.04 -11.95 7.17
C VAL A 98 -9.57 -10.73 7.94
N THR A 99 -9.19 -10.62 9.21
CA THR A 99 -9.46 -9.43 10.01
C THR A 99 -8.38 -8.38 9.75
N LEU A 100 -8.79 -7.20 9.29
CA LEU A 100 -7.91 -6.04 9.19
C LEU A 100 -7.80 -5.39 10.57
N ARG A 101 -6.59 -5.27 11.08
CA ARG A 101 -6.28 -4.52 12.30
C ARG A 101 -5.77 -3.13 11.92
N PRO A 102 -6.51 -2.04 12.22
CA PRO A 102 -6.01 -0.69 11.97
C PRO A 102 -4.69 -0.43 12.73
N LEU A 103 -3.74 0.19 12.06
CA LEU A 103 -2.45 0.56 12.64
C LEU A 103 -2.40 2.07 12.88
N PHE A 104 -2.34 2.84 11.82
CA PHE A 104 -2.18 4.29 11.89
C PHE A 104 -2.60 4.95 10.57
N VAL A 105 -2.72 6.27 10.62
CA VAL A 105 -2.83 7.12 9.43
C VAL A 105 -1.65 8.08 9.42
N TYR A 106 -1.01 8.28 8.26
CA TYR A 106 0.04 9.28 8.11
C TYR A 106 -0.08 10.01 6.78
N ARG A 107 0.50 11.20 6.73
CA ARG A 107 0.58 12.02 5.52
C ARG A 107 1.86 11.68 4.77
N PHE A 108 1.73 11.41 3.48
CA PHE A 108 2.86 11.23 2.58
C PHE A 108 2.88 12.34 1.53
N VAL A 109 4.05 12.96 1.37
CA VAL A 109 4.27 14.03 0.39
C VAL A 109 5.60 13.79 -0.31
N ASP A 110 5.53 13.47 -1.58
CA ASP A 110 6.66 13.39 -2.51
C ASP A 110 6.16 13.96 -3.85
N PRO A 111 6.25 15.31 -4.03
CA PRO A 111 5.58 15.99 -5.13
C PRO A 111 5.88 15.37 -6.50
N PRO A 112 4.86 15.17 -7.37
CA PRO A 112 3.47 15.63 -7.23
C PRO A 112 2.56 14.72 -6.40
N VAL A 113 3.07 13.64 -5.80
CA VAL A 113 2.28 12.68 -5.02
C VAL A 113 2.04 13.20 -3.60
N ARG A 114 0.78 13.23 -3.18
CA ARG A 114 0.40 13.58 -1.80
C ARG A 114 -0.89 12.88 -1.39
N TYR A 115 -0.85 12.18 -0.27
CA TYR A 115 -2.02 11.46 0.21
C TYR A 115 -1.96 11.14 1.71
N HIS A 116 -3.11 10.76 2.26
CA HIS A 116 -3.22 10.17 3.59
C HIS A 116 -3.21 8.66 3.44
N SER A 117 -2.26 7.98 4.08
CA SER A 117 -2.18 6.52 4.09
C SER A 117 -2.91 5.97 5.31
N PHE A 118 -3.89 5.12 5.05
CA PHE A 118 -4.63 4.37 6.07
C PHE A 118 -4.08 2.95 6.09
N ASP A 119 -3.30 2.62 7.12
CA ASP A 119 -2.55 1.38 7.16
C ASP A 119 -3.14 0.38 8.14
N TYR A 120 -3.11 -0.89 7.72
CA TYR A 120 -3.67 -2.04 8.43
C TYR A 120 -2.65 -3.17 8.51
N GLU A 121 -2.88 -4.10 9.43
CA GLU A 121 -2.12 -5.35 9.53
C GLU A 121 -3.08 -6.54 9.46
N VAL A 122 -2.65 -7.60 8.79
CA VAL A 122 -3.32 -8.91 8.78
C VAL A 122 -2.36 -10.02 9.13
N ARG A 123 -2.89 -11.13 9.63
CA ARG A 123 -2.15 -12.38 9.86
C ARG A 123 -2.57 -13.41 8.83
N TRP A 124 -1.59 -14.03 8.16
CA TRP A 124 -1.84 -14.95 7.07
C TRP A 124 -0.68 -15.93 6.88
N ASP A 125 -0.99 -17.23 6.79
CA ASP A 125 -0.04 -18.29 6.42
C ASP A 125 -0.52 -19.08 5.19
N GLY A 126 -1.62 -18.66 4.59
CA GLY A 126 -2.17 -19.27 3.40
C GLY A 126 -1.39 -18.94 2.11
N PRO A 127 -1.85 -19.43 0.96
CA PRO A 127 -1.20 -19.13 -0.30
C PRO A 127 -1.28 -17.64 -0.66
N ILE A 128 -0.25 -17.15 -1.33
CA ILE A 128 -0.19 -15.81 -1.94
C ILE A 128 -0.30 -15.98 -3.44
N VAL A 129 -1.22 -15.27 -4.07
CA VAL A 129 -1.43 -15.29 -5.52
C VAL A 129 -1.33 -13.85 -6.03
N HIS A 130 -0.26 -13.57 -6.78
CA HIS A 130 -0.03 -12.23 -7.32
C HIS A 130 -0.96 -11.89 -8.48
N GLN A 131 -1.48 -10.66 -8.49
CA GLN A 131 -2.02 -10.05 -9.69
C GLN A 131 -0.84 -9.58 -10.55
N ALA A 132 -0.57 -10.25 -11.66
CA ALA A 132 0.65 -10.06 -12.46
C ALA A 132 0.83 -8.63 -13.00
N SER A 133 -0.27 -7.89 -13.22
CA SER A 133 -0.23 -6.48 -13.62
C SER A 133 0.22 -5.53 -12.50
N GLU A 134 0.20 -5.98 -11.25
CA GLU A 134 0.49 -5.17 -10.07
C GLU A 134 1.76 -5.63 -9.33
N VAL A 135 1.92 -6.96 -9.20
CA VAL A 135 2.98 -7.60 -8.41
C VAL A 135 3.67 -8.69 -9.23
N VAL A 136 4.98 -8.60 -9.37
CA VAL A 136 5.75 -9.53 -10.22
C VAL A 136 6.59 -10.55 -9.44
N ALA A 137 6.86 -10.30 -8.16
CA ALA A 137 7.60 -11.21 -7.29
C ALA A 137 7.29 -10.92 -5.82
N GLY A 138 7.56 -11.87 -4.94
CA GLY A 138 7.40 -11.67 -3.51
C GLY A 138 8.04 -12.79 -2.70
N GLU A 139 8.33 -12.50 -1.44
CA GLU A 139 8.93 -13.44 -0.50
C GLU A 139 8.56 -13.09 0.95
N TRP A 140 8.60 -14.09 1.81
CA TRP A 140 8.51 -13.90 3.24
C TRP A 140 9.89 -13.59 3.83
N LEU A 141 10.02 -12.45 4.50
CA LEU A 141 11.23 -12.07 5.21
C LEU A 141 10.98 -12.06 6.72
N THR A 142 11.97 -12.49 7.49
CA THR A 142 11.96 -12.22 8.92
C THR A 142 12.05 -10.70 9.16
N ILE A 143 11.56 -10.25 10.30
CA ILE A 143 11.64 -8.82 10.66
C ILE A 143 13.10 -8.33 10.66
N ALA A 144 14.02 -9.16 11.14
CA ALA A 144 15.45 -8.84 11.13
C ALA A 144 16.01 -8.73 9.70
N ALA A 145 15.62 -9.63 8.80
CA ALA A 145 16.04 -9.59 7.39
C ALA A 145 15.49 -8.35 6.67
N LEU A 146 14.23 -8.00 6.91
CA LEU A 146 13.65 -6.78 6.36
C LEU A 146 14.38 -5.53 6.86
N ARG A 147 14.66 -5.44 8.16
CA ARG A 147 15.45 -4.33 8.72
C ARG A 147 16.83 -4.23 8.08
N ALA A 148 17.52 -5.35 7.88
CA ALA A 148 18.84 -5.38 7.24
C ALA A 148 18.79 -4.89 5.79
N LYS A 149 17.77 -5.32 5.01
CA LYS A 149 17.56 -4.85 3.64
C LYS A 149 17.26 -3.34 3.60
N LEU A 150 16.41 -2.84 4.49
CA LEU A 150 16.07 -1.42 4.58
C LEU A 150 17.27 -0.55 5.00
N ALA A 151 18.24 -1.11 5.71
CA ALA A 151 19.48 -0.41 6.06
C ALA A 151 20.43 -0.23 4.87
N ASP A 152 20.27 -1.00 3.80
CA ASP A 152 21.02 -0.83 2.56
C ASP A 152 20.34 0.24 1.68
N PRO A 153 20.98 1.41 1.48
CA PRO A 153 20.40 2.48 0.66
C PRO A 153 20.30 2.13 -0.83
N ALA A 154 20.99 1.08 -1.27
CA ALA A 154 20.94 0.60 -2.65
C ALA A 154 19.74 -0.31 -2.92
N TRP A 155 19.08 -0.82 -1.86
CA TRP A 155 17.90 -1.64 -2.05
C TRP A 155 16.70 -0.79 -2.51
N PRO A 156 16.15 -1.08 -3.72
CA PRO A 156 15.11 -0.23 -4.30
C PRO A 156 13.76 -0.50 -3.60
N PHE A 157 13.43 0.31 -2.63
CA PHE A 157 12.20 0.23 -1.83
C PHE A 157 11.42 1.53 -1.95
N VAL A 158 10.09 1.43 -2.02
CA VAL A 158 9.19 2.59 -2.15
C VAL A 158 9.33 3.55 -0.96
N PRO A 159 9.41 4.87 -1.20
CA PRO A 159 9.63 5.84 -0.13
C PRO A 159 8.46 5.96 0.85
N ASP A 160 7.22 5.84 0.39
CA ASP A 160 6.02 5.83 1.20
C ASP A 160 5.94 4.58 2.08
N GLY A 161 6.18 3.42 1.49
CA GLY A 161 6.25 2.15 2.24
C GLY A 161 7.37 2.14 3.27
N ARG A 162 8.49 2.79 2.98
CA ARG A 162 9.58 2.98 3.95
C ARG A 162 9.11 3.81 5.15
N MET A 163 8.44 4.93 4.92
CA MET A 163 7.87 5.75 5.99
C MET A 163 6.92 4.95 6.87
N GLY A 164 6.03 4.16 6.27
CA GLY A 164 5.07 3.31 6.98
C GLY A 164 5.74 2.22 7.80
N ILE A 165 6.70 1.48 7.23
CA ILE A 165 7.36 0.38 7.97
C ILE A 165 8.28 0.88 9.08
N GLU A 166 8.94 1.99 8.90
CA GLU A 166 9.73 2.62 9.97
C GLU A 166 8.85 3.10 11.12
N LYS A 167 7.67 3.66 10.81
CA LYS A 167 6.66 4.00 11.82
C LYS A 167 6.18 2.75 12.56
N TRP A 168 5.87 1.68 11.84
CA TRP A 168 5.48 0.40 12.43
C TRP A 168 6.55 -0.16 13.36
N PHE A 169 7.83 -0.13 12.98
CA PHE A 169 8.92 -0.56 13.84
C PHE A 169 9.02 0.21 15.16
N ARG A 170 8.69 1.50 15.13
CA ARG A 170 8.71 2.34 16.35
C ARG A 170 7.52 2.10 17.26
N GLU A 171 6.36 1.80 16.68
CA GLU A 171 5.09 1.75 17.42
C GLU A 171 4.62 0.34 17.78
N ARG A 172 5.24 -0.70 17.21
CA ARG A 172 4.87 -2.07 17.54
C ARG A 172 5.12 -2.38 19.00
N THR A 173 4.18 -3.09 19.63
CA THR A 173 4.25 -3.51 21.03
C THR A 173 4.66 -4.96 21.22
N ASP A 174 4.64 -5.76 20.17
CA ASP A 174 5.11 -7.15 20.16
C ASP A 174 6.62 -7.18 19.87
N ALA A 175 7.39 -7.23 20.91
CA ALA A 175 8.85 -7.38 20.82
C ALA A 175 9.22 -8.83 20.59
#